data_ccd4699f6e7a03d59ab955e5cdeb3a70
#
_entry.id   ccd4699f6e7a03d59ab955e5cdeb3a70
#
_cell.length_a   1.000
_cell.length_b   1.000
_cell.length_c   1.000
_cell.angle_alpha   90.00
_cell.angle_beta   90.00
_cell.angle_gamma   90.00
#
_symmetry.space_group_name_H-M   'P 1'
#
loop_
_entity.id
_entity.type
_entity.pdbx_description
1 polymer ?
#
loop_
_entity_poly.entity_id
_entity_poly.type
_entity_poly.pdbx_seq_one_letter_code
_entity_poly.pdbx_strand_id
1 'polypeptide(L)'
;MPTVIDVLEKVDFHSEELRVEDFVYEGYNGVMCVEAGGPPAGTGCGGYVVGQTVKLLKEHHLLDDTDVVIFDVLGDVVCGGFAAPLQHADRALIVTANDFDSIFAMNRIVQAIGAKAKNYNVRLGGVIANRSAATDQIDKFNEKVGLKTMAHFPDLDVIRRSRLK
;
A
#
# COMPACT_ATOMS: atom_id res chain seq x y z
N MET A 1 -10.68 -13.95 -5.59
CA MET A 1 -9.57 -13.52 -6.45
C MET A 1 -8.32 -14.20 -5.92
N PRO A 2 -7.65 -15.07 -6.70
CA PRO A 2 -6.36 -15.64 -6.31
C PRO A 2 -5.31 -14.55 -6.16
N THR A 3 -4.41 -14.73 -5.21
CA THR A 3 -3.28 -13.80 -5.01
C THR A 3 -2.11 -14.18 -5.92
N VAL A 4 -1.14 -13.27 -6.09
CA VAL A 4 0.08 -13.55 -6.85
C VAL A 4 0.82 -14.78 -6.27
N ILE A 5 0.87 -14.90 -4.95
CA ILE A 5 1.49 -16.08 -4.32
C ILE A 5 0.73 -17.36 -4.65
N ASP A 6 -0.61 -17.34 -4.60
CA ASP A 6 -1.42 -18.54 -4.92
C ASP A 6 -1.19 -19.04 -6.35
N VAL A 7 -0.98 -18.14 -7.31
CA VAL A 7 -0.73 -18.53 -8.69
C VAL A 7 0.72 -18.94 -8.92
N LEU A 8 1.69 -18.30 -8.27
CA LEU A 8 3.09 -18.70 -8.32
C LEU A 8 3.31 -20.10 -7.72
N GLU A 9 2.64 -20.43 -6.61
CA GLU A 9 2.72 -21.77 -6.00
C GLU A 9 2.20 -22.87 -6.93
N LYS A 10 1.20 -22.57 -7.77
CA LYS A 10 0.64 -23.56 -8.73
C LYS A 10 1.61 -23.93 -9.85
N VAL A 11 2.55 -23.05 -10.16
CA VAL A 11 3.57 -23.25 -11.20
C VAL A 11 4.97 -23.41 -10.61
N ASP A 12 5.07 -23.87 -9.36
CA ASP A 12 6.34 -24.06 -8.64
C ASP A 12 7.29 -22.86 -8.75
N PHE A 13 6.74 -21.63 -8.69
CA PHE A 13 7.42 -20.34 -8.84
C PHE A 13 8.08 -20.10 -10.21
N HIS A 14 7.67 -20.82 -11.24
CA HIS A 14 8.02 -20.56 -12.63
C HIS A 14 7.18 -19.43 -13.20
N SER A 15 7.60 -18.18 -12.95
CA SER A 15 6.81 -16.97 -13.33
C SER A 15 6.59 -16.84 -14.83
N GLU A 16 7.47 -17.44 -15.65
CA GLU A 16 7.37 -17.48 -17.11
C GLU A 16 6.18 -18.30 -17.63
N GLU A 17 5.57 -19.13 -16.81
CA GLU A 17 4.37 -19.89 -17.15
C GLU A 17 3.07 -19.13 -16.90
N LEU A 18 3.14 -18.00 -16.16
CA LEU A 18 1.97 -17.21 -15.83
C LEU A 18 1.59 -16.25 -16.97
N ARG A 19 0.29 -16.12 -17.19
CA ARG A 19 -0.29 -15.10 -18.06
C ARG A 19 -0.85 -13.96 -17.22
N VAL A 20 -1.03 -12.79 -17.83
CA VAL A 20 -1.56 -11.59 -17.16
C VAL A 20 -2.91 -11.88 -16.51
N GLU A 21 -3.78 -12.64 -17.18
CA GLU A 21 -5.12 -12.99 -16.68
C GLU A 21 -5.13 -13.87 -15.43
N ASP A 22 -4.00 -14.48 -15.09
CA ASP A 22 -3.91 -15.37 -13.92
C ASP A 22 -3.80 -14.57 -12.61
N PHE A 23 -3.31 -13.29 -12.66
CA PHE A 23 -3.05 -12.48 -11.47
C PHE A 23 -3.51 -11.01 -11.57
N VAL A 24 -3.97 -10.55 -12.73
CA VAL A 24 -4.50 -9.20 -12.92
C VAL A 24 -6.00 -9.27 -13.15
N TYR A 25 -6.74 -8.45 -12.45
CA TYR A 25 -8.20 -8.43 -12.49
C TYR A 25 -8.69 -7.02 -12.83
N GLU A 26 -9.61 -6.93 -13.77
CA GLU A 26 -10.29 -5.68 -14.06
C GLU A 26 -11.36 -5.40 -13.00
N GLY A 27 -11.24 -4.27 -12.31
CA GLY A 27 -12.19 -3.77 -11.34
C GLY A 27 -13.14 -2.74 -11.94
N TYR A 28 -13.78 -1.97 -11.06
CA TYR A 28 -14.72 -0.94 -11.47
C TYR A 28 -14.07 0.08 -12.42
N ASN A 29 -14.76 0.38 -13.52
CA ASN A 29 -14.34 1.40 -14.50
C ASN A 29 -12.98 1.15 -15.17
N GLY A 30 -12.59 -0.12 -15.33
CA GLY A 30 -11.35 -0.49 -15.99
C GLY A 30 -10.09 -0.38 -15.11
N VAL A 31 -10.26 -0.17 -13.79
CA VAL A 31 -9.12 -0.16 -12.86
C VAL A 31 -8.54 -1.57 -12.75
N MET A 32 -7.27 -1.72 -13.07
CA MET A 32 -6.58 -3.01 -12.92
C MET A 32 -6.18 -3.23 -11.47
N CYS A 33 -6.51 -4.40 -10.95
CA CYS A 33 -6.30 -4.79 -9.56
C CYS A 33 -5.40 -6.03 -9.48
N VAL A 34 -4.44 -6.00 -8.56
CA VAL A 34 -3.55 -7.12 -8.26
C VAL A 34 -3.48 -7.31 -6.74
N GLU A 35 -3.69 -8.53 -6.27
CA GLU A 35 -3.54 -8.88 -4.86
C GLU A 35 -2.24 -9.68 -4.68
N ALA A 36 -1.29 -9.12 -3.94
CA ALA A 36 0.00 -9.78 -3.72
C ALA A 36 -0.12 -11.07 -2.92
N GLY A 37 -1.02 -11.09 -1.94
CA GLY A 37 -1.13 -12.17 -0.98
C GLY A 37 -0.13 -12.06 0.15
N GLY A 38 0.00 -13.13 0.91
CA GLY A 38 0.96 -13.24 2.00
C GLY A 38 1.51 -14.65 2.12
N PRO A 39 2.73 -14.82 2.65
CA PRO A 39 3.25 -16.16 2.89
C PRO A 39 2.41 -16.86 3.96
N PRO A 40 2.34 -18.19 3.93
CA PRO A 40 1.73 -18.95 5.01
C PRO A 40 2.33 -18.58 6.37
N ALA A 41 1.55 -18.64 7.43
CA ALA A 41 1.99 -18.24 8.77
C ALA A 41 3.28 -18.97 9.18
N GLY A 42 4.31 -18.21 9.53
CA GLY A 42 5.61 -18.75 9.96
C GLY A 42 6.58 -19.13 8.84
N THR A 43 6.23 -18.95 7.57
CA THR A 43 7.05 -19.48 6.45
C THR A 43 7.73 -18.43 5.57
N GLY A 44 7.60 -17.14 5.86
CA GLY A 44 8.24 -16.14 5.00
C GLY A 44 8.04 -14.70 5.42
N CYS A 45 8.56 -13.78 4.60
CA CYS A 45 8.45 -12.34 4.78
C CYS A 45 7.57 -11.73 3.70
N GLY A 46 6.59 -10.89 4.10
CA GLY A 46 5.73 -10.15 3.16
C GLY A 46 6.49 -9.32 2.13
N GLY A 47 7.71 -8.90 2.45
CA GLY A 47 8.57 -8.19 1.50
C GLY A 47 9.00 -9.01 0.29
N TYR A 48 9.17 -10.31 0.47
CA TYR A 48 9.44 -11.22 -0.65
C TYR A 48 8.26 -11.26 -1.61
N VAL A 49 7.05 -11.44 -1.06
CA VAL A 49 5.80 -11.52 -1.86
C VAL A 49 5.58 -10.25 -2.67
N VAL A 50 5.70 -9.09 -2.03
CA VAL A 50 5.58 -7.79 -2.72
C VAL A 50 6.67 -7.62 -3.77
N GLY A 51 7.91 -8.05 -3.48
CA GLY A 51 9.01 -8.03 -4.44
C GLY A 51 8.72 -8.89 -5.68
N GLN A 52 8.21 -10.10 -5.49
CA GLN A 52 7.80 -10.98 -6.61
C GLN A 52 6.64 -10.38 -7.40
N THR A 53 5.66 -9.78 -6.73
CA THR A 53 4.54 -9.11 -7.40
C THR A 53 5.04 -7.97 -8.29
N VAL A 54 5.88 -7.07 -7.77
CA VAL A 54 6.43 -5.96 -8.56
C VAL A 54 7.30 -6.45 -9.72
N LYS A 55 8.08 -7.53 -9.51
CA LYS A 55 8.89 -8.15 -10.56
C LYS A 55 8.00 -8.65 -11.69
N LEU A 56 6.93 -9.39 -11.37
CA LEU A 56 5.97 -9.94 -12.32
C LEU A 56 5.28 -8.83 -13.13
N LEU A 57 4.83 -7.75 -12.46
CA LEU A 57 4.23 -6.60 -13.13
C LEU A 57 5.17 -5.94 -14.14
N LYS A 58 6.48 -5.88 -13.84
CA LYS A 58 7.50 -5.33 -14.74
C LYS A 58 7.81 -6.28 -15.90
N GLU A 59 7.92 -7.58 -15.65
CA GLU A 59 8.18 -8.59 -16.68
C GLU A 59 7.07 -8.61 -17.74
N HIS A 60 5.82 -8.36 -17.32
CA HIS A 60 4.67 -8.25 -18.22
C HIS A 60 4.38 -6.81 -18.74
N HIS A 61 5.29 -5.86 -18.50
CA HIS A 61 5.16 -4.46 -18.92
C HIS A 61 3.88 -3.74 -18.45
N LEU A 62 3.28 -4.19 -17.36
CA LEU A 62 1.99 -3.67 -16.87
C LEU A 62 2.09 -2.28 -16.23
N LEU A 63 3.29 -1.81 -15.95
CA LEU A 63 3.52 -0.49 -15.37
C LEU A 63 3.82 0.58 -16.44
N ASP A 64 4.17 0.17 -17.66
CA ASP A 64 4.69 1.08 -18.71
C ASP A 64 3.62 2.03 -19.26
N ASP A 65 2.38 1.53 -19.41
CA ASP A 65 1.24 2.30 -19.95
C ASP A 65 0.22 2.69 -18.86
N THR A 66 0.67 2.74 -17.60
CA THR A 66 -0.19 3.05 -16.46
C THR A 66 0.04 4.48 -15.97
N ASP A 67 -0.99 5.32 -15.96
CA ASP A 67 -0.91 6.71 -15.48
C ASP A 67 -0.62 6.80 -13.97
N VAL A 68 -1.23 5.93 -13.17
CA VAL A 68 -1.11 5.92 -11.71
C VAL A 68 -1.08 4.49 -11.18
N VAL A 69 -0.06 4.17 -10.40
CA VAL A 69 0.05 2.91 -9.64
C VAL A 69 -0.13 3.19 -8.16
N ILE A 70 -1.08 2.52 -7.53
CA ILE A 70 -1.33 2.63 -6.08
C ILE A 70 -0.88 1.35 -5.38
N PHE A 71 0.10 1.46 -4.53
CA PHE A 71 0.48 0.40 -3.59
C PHE A 71 -0.28 0.60 -2.28
N ASP A 72 -1.29 -0.25 -2.02
CA ASP A 72 -1.99 -0.27 -0.73
C ASP A 72 -1.15 -1.06 0.28
N VAL A 73 -0.48 -0.34 1.16
CA VAL A 73 0.55 -0.87 2.04
C VAL A 73 0.07 -0.89 3.48
N LEU A 74 0.26 -2.02 4.17
CA LEU A 74 -0.01 -2.14 5.61
C LEU A 74 0.83 -1.17 6.44
N GLY A 75 0.27 -0.66 7.53
CA GLY A 75 0.92 0.28 8.44
C GLY A 75 2.05 -0.32 9.31
N ASP A 76 2.38 -1.61 9.16
CA ASP A 76 3.48 -2.23 9.89
C ASP A 76 4.83 -1.94 9.21
N VAL A 77 5.55 -0.99 9.80
CA VAL A 77 6.86 -0.51 9.29
C VAL A 77 8.01 -1.47 9.55
N VAL A 78 7.80 -2.53 10.31
CA VAL A 78 8.88 -3.46 10.72
C VAL A 78 9.17 -4.48 9.63
N CYS A 79 8.19 -4.84 8.83
CA CYS A 79 8.35 -5.88 7.82
C CYS A 79 8.83 -5.34 6.46
N GLY A 80 9.44 -6.22 5.66
CA GLY A 80 9.86 -5.92 4.30
C GLY A 80 8.73 -5.56 3.35
N GLY A 81 7.48 -5.98 3.65
CA GLY A 81 6.27 -5.63 2.92
C GLY A 81 6.00 -4.11 2.88
N PHE A 82 6.39 -3.40 3.95
CA PHE A 82 6.35 -1.94 3.97
C PHE A 82 7.47 -1.32 3.10
N ALA A 83 8.68 -1.85 3.17
CA ALA A 83 9.84 -1.24 2.52
C ALA A 83 9.91 -1.50 1.00
N ALA A 84 9.43 -2.64 0.53
CA ALA A 84 9.54 -3.02 -0.88
C ALA A 84 8.77 -2.08 -1.83
N PRO A 85 7.50 -1.69 -1.58
CA PRO A 85 6.78 -0.75 -2.44
C PRO A 85 7.44 0.64 -2.49
N LEU A 86 8.07 1.09 -1.40
CA LEU A 86 8.69 2.42 -1.32
C LEU A 86 9.85 2.60 -2.31
N GLN A 87 10.47 1.51 -2.77
CA GLN A 87 11.52 1.56 -3.79
C GLN A 87 10.99 1.95 -5.18
N HIS A 88 9.69 1.77 -5.38
CA HIS A 88 9.01 1.97 -6.67
C HIS A 88 8.01 3.12 -6.64
N ALA A 89 7.89 3.80 -5.50
CA ALA A 89 6.93 4.88 -5.30
C ALA A 89 7.60 6.25 -5.40
N ASP A 90 6.92 7.21 -6.05
CA ASP A 90 7.33 8.62 -6.08
C ASP A 90 6.79 9.37 -4.86
N ARG A 91 5.60 8.98 -4.40
CA ARG A 91 4.89 9.63 -3.29
C ARG A 91 4.34 8.60 -2.33
N ALA A 92 4.42 8.92 -1.05
CA ALA A 92 3.74 8.19 0.01
C ALA A 92 2.67 9.09 0.64
N LEU A 93 1.43 8.63 0.68
CA LEU A 93 0.34 9.23 1.43
C LEU A 93 0.09 8.40 2.68
N ILE A 94 -0.03 9.04 3.83
CA ILE A 94 -0.32 8.33 5.08
C ILE A 94 -1.81 8.44 5.35
N VAL A 95 -2.48 7.29 5.47
CA VAL A 95 -3.89 7.23 5.85
C VAL A 95 -3.96 6.92 7.34
N THR A 96 -4.62 7.78 8.12
CA THR A 96 -4.67 7.66 9.58
C THR A 96 -6.03 8.12 10.13
N ALA A 97 -6.35 7.71 11.34
CA ALA A 97 -7.49 8.23 12.10
C ALA A 97 -7.03 9.27 13.14
N ASN A 98 -7.98 10.08 13.65
CA ASN A 98 -7.70 11.16 14.60
C ASN A 98 -7.74 10.68 16.05
N ASP A 99 -7.00 9.62 16.33
CA ASP A 99 -6.83 9.03 17.68
C ASP A 99 -5.35 8.81 17.99
N PHE A 100 -5.06 8.58 19.28
CA PHE A 100 -3.69 8.48 19.76
C PHE A 100 -2.90 7.32 19.12
N ASP A 101 -3.50 6.13 19.02
CA ASP A 101 -2.81 4.95 18.52
C ASP A 101 -2.50 5.07 17.02
N SER A 102 -3.44 5.61 16.26
CA SER A 102 -3.27 5.88 14.84
C SER A 102 -2.18 6.94 14.58
N ILE A 103 -2.13 8.00 15.38
CA ILE A 103 -1.10 9.05 15.27
C ILE A 103 0.27 8.51 15.72
N PHE A 104 0.31 7.67 16.75
CA PHE A 104 1.55 7.00 17.14
C PHE A 104 2.10 6.12 16.02
N ALA A 105 1.24 5.33 15.37
CA ALA A 105 1.62 4.54 14.18
C ALA A 105 2.08 5.45 13.04
N MET A 106 1.35 6.54 12.75
CA MET A 106 1.73 7.54 11.75
C MET A 106 3.13 8.12 12.01
N ASN A 107 3.47 8.43 13.25
CA ASN A 107 4.82 8.92 13.59
C ASN A 107 5.92 7.91 13.21
N ARG A 108 5.70 6.62 13.46
CA ARG A 108 6.64 5.57 13.07
C ARG A 108 6.79 5.47 11.55
N ILE A 109 5.69 5.61 10.80
CA ILE A 109 5.68 5.61 9.34
C ILE A 109 6.47 6.81 8.81
N VAL A 110 6.22 8.02 9.33
CA VAL A 110 6.96 9.25 8.95
C VAL A 110 8.47 9.06 9.14
N GLN A 111 8.89 8.55 10.28
CA GLN A 111 10.30 8.28 10.58
C GLN A 111 10.89 7.23 9.64
N ALA A 112 10.15 6.14 9.38
CA ALA A 112 10.62 5.07 8.50
C ALA A 112 10.76 5.53 7.05
N ILE A 113 9.81 6.30 6.51
CA ILE A 113 9.89 6.88 5.17
C ILE A 113 11.03 7.91 5.11
N GLY A 114 11.16 8.78 6.10
CA GLY A 114 12.24 9.75 6.17
C GLY A 114 13.64 9.11 6.17
N ALA A 115 13.81 7.98 6.84
CA ALA A 115 15.03 7.20 6.81
C ALA A 115 15.30 6.56 5.42
N LYS A 116 14.25 6.07 4.75
CA LYS A 116 14.36 5.44 3.42
C LYS A 116 14.51 6.46 2.28
N ALA A 117 13.96 7.66 2.42
CA ALA A 117 14.07 8.73 1.42
C ALA A 117 15.52 9.14 1.10
N LYS A 118 16.48 8.76 1.91
CA LYS A 118 17.92 8.94 1.62
C LYS A 118 18.41 8.02 0.49
N ASN A 119 17.76 6.86 0.30
CA ASN A 119 18.17 5.84 -0.65
C ASN A 119 17.12 5.60 -1.75
N TYR A 120 15.91 6.10 -1.59
CA TYR A 120 14.79 5.95 -2.52
C TYR A 120 14.24 7.31 -2.93
N ASN A 121 13.64 7.40 -4.11
CA ASN A 121 13.03 8.65 -4.60
C ASN A 121 11.70 9.01 -3.91
N VAL A 122 11.23 8.17 -3.00
CA VAL A 122 9.93 8.37 -2.33
C VAL A 122 9.94 9.63 -1.47
N ARG A 123 8.88 10.43 -1.59
CA ARG A 123 8.64 11.63 -0.77
C ARG A 123 7.29 11.54 -0.08
N LEU A 124 7.22 12.02 1.16
CA LEU A 124 5.93 12.19 1.84
C LEU A 124 5.11 13.25 1.10
N GLY A 125 3.94 12.85 0.61
CA GLY A 125 2.99 13.72 -0.10
C GLY A 125 2.04 14.43 0.84
N GLY A 126 1.65 13.78 1.94
CA GLY A 126 0.73 14.32 2.93
C GLY A 126 -0.03 13.25 3.69
N VAL A 127 -1.04 13.67 4.41
CA VAL A 127 -1.86 12.83 5.29
C VAL A 127 -3.32 12.86 4.85
N ILE A 128 -3.97 11.71 4.85
CA ILE A 128 -5.41 11.55 4.67
C ILE A 128 -6.00 11.15 6.01
N ALA A 129 -6.84 12.02 6.58
CA ALA A 129 -7.62 11.71 7.76
C ALA A 129 -8.82 10.84 7.36
N ASN A 130 -8.89 9.62 7.85
CA ASN A 130 -9.93 8.66 7.50
C ASN A 130 -10.70 8.21 8.73
N ARG A 131 -12.01 8.01 8.57
CA ARG A 131 -12.93 7.59 9.64
C ARG A 131 -12.84 8.47 10.89
N SER A 132 -12.72 9.76 10.72
CA SER A 132 -12.49 10.71 11.81
C SER A 132 -13.57 11.78 11.81
N ALA A 133 -14.12 12.10 12.98
CA ALA A 133 -15.08 13.20 13.14
C ALA A 133 -14.38 14.57 13.05
N ALA A 134 -13.09 14.64 13.40
CA ALA A 134 -12.28 15.84 13.41
C ALA A 134 -10.84 15.50 12.96
N THR A 135 -9.99 16.51 12.79
CA THR A 135 -8.58 16.37 12.36
C THR A 135 -7.58 17.03 13.31
N ASP A 136 -8.05 17.58 14.43
CA ASP A 136 -7.26 18.44 15.31
C ASP A 136 -5.97 17.80 15.86
N GLN A 137 -5.98 16.52 16.17
CA GLN A 137 -4.78 15.81 16.63
C GLN A 137 -3.81 15.53 15.46
N ILE A 138 -4.34 15.16 14.31
CA ILE A 138 -3.58 14.97 13.07
C ILE A 138 -2.91 16.30 12.68
N ASP A 139 -3.64 17.40 12.70
CA ASP A 139 -3.14 18.72 12.29
C ASP A 139 -2.04 19.21 13.25
N LYS A 140 -2.20 19.03 14.57
CA LYS A 140 -1.14 19.30 15.55
C LYS A 140 0.13 18.50 15.32
N PHE A 141 0.00 17.24 14.91
CA PHE A 141 1.15 16.42 14.54
C PHE A 141 1.79 16.90 13.24
N ASN A 142 0.98 17.16 12.21
CA ASN A 142 1.42 17.61 10.90
C ASN A 142 2.23 18.90 10.96
N GLU A 143 1.82 19.88 11.78
CA GLU A 143 2.59 21.12 12.04
C GLU A 143 4.01 20.85 12.52
N LYS A 144 4.18 19.83 13.41
CA LYS A 144 5.50 19.51 13.97
C LYS A 144 6.43 18.82 12.98
N VAL A 145 5.89 18.09 12.00
CA VAL A 145 6.69 17.29 11.05
C VAL A 145 6.68 17.88 9.64
N GLY A 146 6.05 19.04 9.43
CA GLY A 146 6.01 19.71 8.14
C GLY A 146 5.12 19.01 7.09
N LEU A 147 4.11 18.28 7.54
CA LEU A 147 3.12 17.63 6.68
C LEU A 147 1.82 18.44 6.60
N LYS A 148 0.93 18.05 5.69
CA LYS A 148 -0.40 18.64 5.52
C LYS A 148 -1.46 17.55 5.45
N THR A 149 -2.63 17.82 6.02
CA THR A 149 -3.84 17.05 5.78
C THR A 149 -4.34 17.38 4.37
N MET A 150 -4.30 16.38 3.48
CA MET A 150 -4.68 16.51 2.07
C MET A 150 -6.16 16.28 1.84
N ALA A 151 -6.75 15.38 2.63
CA ALA A 151 -8.17 15.06 2.57
C ALA A 151 -8.65 14.57 3.94
N HIS A 152 -9.96 14.77 4.18
CA HIS A 152 -10.65 14.27 5.35
C HIS A 152 -11.90 13.50 4.94
N PHE A 153 -11.95 12.23 5.36
CA PHE A 153 -13.10 11.35 5.17
C PHE A 153 -13.69 11.01 6.54
N PRO A 154 -14.89 11.53 6.86
CA PRO A 154 -15.57 11.16 8.11
C PRO A 154 -16.00 9.70 8.11
N ASP A 155 -16.38 9.16 9.26
CA ASP A 155 -16.96 7.82 9.34
C ASP A 155 -18.37 7.84 8.75
N LEU A 156 -18.50 7.31 7.53
CA LEU A 156 -19.74 7.28 6.78
C LEU A 156 -20.34 5.87 6.75
N ASP A 157 -21.56 5.74 7.21
CA ASP A 157 -22.33 4.48 7.19
C ASP A 157 -22.40 3.87 5.78
N VAL A 158 -22.49 4.69 4.74
CA VAL A 158 -22.55 4.21 3.35
C VAL A 158 -21.28 3.45 2.95
N ILE A 159 -20.10 3.92 3.38
CA ILE A 159 -18.82 3.23 3.13
C ILE A 159 -18.76 1.94 3.92
N ARG A 160 -19.17 1.97 5.19
CA ARG A 160 -19.21 0.77 6.03
C ARG A 160 -20.12 -0.32 5.45
N ARG A 161 -21.32 0.06 5.00
CA ARG A 161 -22.32 -0.85 4.43
C ARG A 161 -21.90 -1.41 3.05
N SER A 162 -21.16 -0.67 2.25
CA SER A 162 -20.70 -1.15 0.94
C SER A 162 -19.75 -2.35 1.04
N ARG A 163 -19.09 -2.54 2.18
CA ARG A 163 -18.20 -3.67 2.44
C ARG A 163 -18.91 -4.95 2.87
N LEU A 164 -20.21 -4.88 3.11
CA LEU A 164 -21.04 -6.02 3.56
C LEU A 164 -21.81 -6.65 2.40
N LYS A 165 -21.59 -6.21 1.20
CA LYS A 165 -22.13 -6.77 -0.05
C LYS A 165 -21.01 -7.48 -0.80
#